data_a3eb3d51e4b056dc54650534cdd25968
#
_entry.id   a3eb3d51e4b056dc54650534cdd25968
#
_cell.length_a   1.000
_cell.length_b   1.000
_cell.length_c   1.000
_cell.angle_alpha   90.00
_cell.angle_beta   90.00
_cell.angle_gamma   90.00
#
_symmetry.space_group_name_H-M   'P 1'
#
loop_
_entity.id
_entity.type
_entity.pdbx_description
1 polymer ?
#
loop_
_entity_poly.entity_id
_entity_poly.type
_entity_poly.pdbx_seq_one_letter_code
_entity_poly.pdbx_strand_id
1 'polypeptide(L)'
;MPYIQFLGAAGTVTGSKHLINTTFDSSGKQGYQVLIDCGLFQGQKEWRERNWKDTPVPAREIDAVILTHAHLDHSGWIPRLVKEGFPGGIYATPATIDLCSVVLPDSGHLQEEDAEFYNKKKASRHDPALPLYTMEEAEDCLQRFKPVPVGQMTQLSPEISFRFVPAAHILGSAMAEITLKINGQIRRLLFTGDIGRVRDSEIAPGKVVHSGPQAGETADVLVMEATYGNRQHPETDARPELARLIRETVQRGGTVIVPAFAVERTQKFLFILKELMEAGQIPKVPVFCDSPMAIKAVEIFLKHSEEYTPQASALINRYGSPLEWSGLTFAQTAEESKKINDNKFPSVIISSSGMVTGGRILHHLAQRLTDPKNLVLFIGFQAPGTRGFTIKSGAPEVKIFGDMVPIRAQVAALEQFSDHADPPELLQWLRTFKNIPGVTYLVHGEPAACSVLRDLMKKELAWNVQVAEYMERVEVK
;
A
#
# COMPACT_ATOMS: atom_id res chain seq x y z
N MET A 1 3.77 -32.37 8.36
CA MET A 1 2.98 -31.43 9.19
C MET A 1 2.71 -30.18 8.37
N PRO A 2 1.59 -29.49 8.56
CA PRO A 2 1.32 -28.22 7.93
C PRO A 2 2.43 -27.22 8.22
N TYR A 3 2.72 -26.33 7.25
CA TYR A 3 3.78 -25.33 7.43
C TYR A 3 3.37 -24.00 6.79
N ILE A 4 4.01 -22.95 7.26
CA ILE A 4 4.03 -21.64 6.61
C ILE A 4 5.42 -21.48 5.98
N GLN A 5 5.49 -20.96 4.75
CA GLN A 5 6.74 -20.58 4.10
C GLN A 5 6.70 -19.10 3.71
N PHE A 6 7.73 -18.35 4.11
CA PHE A 6 7.84 -16.92 3.85
C PHE A 6 8.53 -16.69 2.49
N LEU A 7 7.74 -16.48 1.43
CA LEU A 7 8.25 -16.33 0.05
C LEU A 7 8.55 -14.86 -0.30
N GLY A 8 8.24 -13.93 0.60
CA GLY A 8 8.48 -12.51 0.41
C GLY A 8 8.18 -11.71 1.66
N ALA A 9 8.42 -10.40 1.61
CA ALA A 9 8.30 -9.47 2.73
C ALA A 9 9.06 -9.90 4.01
N ALA A 10 10.05 -10.76 3.90
CA ALA A 10 10.93 -11.16 4.99
C ALA A 10 12.27 -10.40 4.85
N GLY A 11 12.55 -9.52 5.82
CA GLY A 11 13.69 -8.60 5.80
C GLY A 11 13.55 -7.44 4.78
N THR A 12 12.34 -7.18 4.30
CA THR A 12 12.00 -6.09 3.38
C THR A 12 10.53 -5.72 3.51
N VAL A 13 10.17 -4.50 3.10
CA VAL A 13 8.81 -3.96 3.06
C VAL A 13 8.16 -4.13 1.69
N THR A 14 8.39 -5.26 1.01
CA THR A 14 7.88 -5.43 -0.36
C THR A 14 7.83 -6.90 -0.76
N GLY A 15 6.96 -7.23 -1.72
CA GLY A 15 6.81 -8.56 -2.28
C GLY A 15 6.14 -9.56 -1.34
N SER A 16 5.14 -9.11 -0.58
CA SER A 16 4.43 -9.94 0.41
C SER A 16 3.85 -11.20 -0.22
N LYS A 17 4.31 -12.37 0.25
CA LYS A 17 3.88 -13.71 -0.18
C LYS A 17 4.14 -14.70 0.94
N HIS A 18 3.09 -15.33 1.46
CA HIS A 18 3.21 -16.33 2.50
C HIS A 18 2.42 -17.57 2.08
N LEU A 19 3.12 -18.70 1.92
CA LEU A 19 2.50 -19.96 1.53
C LEU A 19 2.10 -20.76 2.77
N ILE A 20 0.84 -21.14 2.86
CA ILE A 20 0.36 -22.17 3.80
C ILE A 20 0.22 -23.47 3.02
N ASN A 21 0.80 -24.54 3.53
CA ASN A 21 0.63 -25.88 3.00
C ASN A 21 0.06 -26.79 4.08
N THR A 22 -1.08 -27.42 3.79
CA THR A 22 -1.79 -28.27 4.77
C THR A 22 -1.27 -29.69 4.87
N THR A 23 -0.22 -30.02 4.09
CA THR A 23 0.42 -31.36 4.01
C THR A 23 -0.41 -32.48 3.40
N PHE A 24 0.28 -33.57 3.07
CA PHE A 24 -0.31 -34.79 2.54
C PHE A 24 -1.30 -35.36 3.54
N ASP A 25 -2.48 -35.68 3.05
CA ASP A 25 -3.40 -36.53 3.79
C ASP A 25 -2.81 -37.95 3.91
N SER A 26 -3.44 -38.79 4.72
CA SER A 26 -3.04 -40.19 4.89
C SER A 26 -3.14 -41.02 3.58
N SER A 27 -3.74 -40.46 2.53
CA SER A 27 -3.84 -41.09 1.18
C SER A 27 -2.66 -40.72 0.25
N GLY A 28 -1.73 -39.88 0.68
CA GLY A 28 -0.59 -39.41 -0.11
C GLY A 28 -0.95 -38.27 -1.08
N LYS A 29 -2.16 -37.72 -0.97
CA LYS A 29 -2.59 -36.57 -1.76
C LYS A 29 -1.91 -35.30 -1.28
N GLN A 30 -1.39 -34.51 -2.21
CA GLN A 30 -0.78 -33.22 -1.88
C GLN A 30 -1.77 -32.35 -1.10
N GLY A 31 -1.31 -31.75 0.01
CA GLY A 31 -2.14 -30.87 0.82
C GLY A 31 -2.56 -29.62 0.08
N TYR A 32 -3.62 -28.98 0.53
CA TYR A 32 -4.13 -27.73 -0.03
C TYR A 32 -3.11 -26.61 0.18
N GLN A 33 -2.84 -25.83 -0.87
CA GLN A 33 -1.83 -24.77 -0.87
C GLN A 33 -2.49 -23.41 -1.06
N VAL A 34 -2.30 -22.52 -0.08
CA VAL A 34 -2.88 -21.18 -0.07
C VAL A 34 -1.79 -20.15 0.03
N LEU A 35 -1.81 -19.17 -0.86
CA LEU A 35 -1.00 -17.96 -0.70
C LEU A 35 -1.80 -16.89 0.06
N ILE A 36 -1.18 -16.31 1.08
CA ILE A 36 -1.60 -15.05 1.67
C ILE A 36 -0.78 -13.96 1.02
N ASP A 37 -1.45 -13.09 0.27
CA ASP A 37 -0.88 -12.09 -0.63
C ASP A 37 -0.03 -12.68 -1.77
N CYS A 38 0.15 -11.90 -2.81
CA CYS A 38 0.98 -12.22 -3.95
C CYS A 38 1.54 -10.94 -4.58
N GLY A 39 2.44 -10.28 -3.86
CA GLY A 39 2.93 -8.94 -4.16
C GLY A 39 4.15 -8.88 -5.06
N LEU A 40 4.36 -7.72 -5.67
CA LEU A 40 5.58 -7.38 -6.39
C LEU A 40 6.68 -6.95 -5.44
N PHE A 41 7.90 -7.43 -5.69
CA PHE A 41 9.09 -6.82 -5.12
C PHE A 41 9.38 -5.49 -5.81
N GLN A 42 9.50 -4.42 -5.04
CA GLN A 42 9.74 -3.06 -5.51
C GLN A 42 11.06 -2.49 -4.93
N GLY A 43 11.46 -1.30 -5.38
CA GLY A 43 12.63 -0.59 -4.86
C GLY A 43 13.96 -1.05 -5.46
N GLN A 44 14.87 -1.56 -4.67
CA GLN A 44 16.23 -1.92 -5.10
C GLN A 44 16.25 -3.00 -6.18
N LYS A 45 17.28 -2.97 -7.03
CA LYS A 45 17.41 -3.90 -8.17
C LYS A 45 17.38 -5.36 -7.73
N GLU A 46 18.07 -5.67 -6.64
CA GLU A 46 18.14 -7.02 -6.08
C GLU A 46 16.75 -7.59 -5.74
N TRP A 47 15.87 -6.74 -5.17
CA TRP A 47 14.49 -7.12 -4.89
C TRP A 47 13.69 -7.30 -6.17
N ARG A 48 13.77 -6.34 -7.10
CA ARG A 48 13.01 -6.40 -8.37
C ARG A 48 13.38 -7.62 -9.22
N GLU A 49 14.63 -8.09 -9.17
CA GLU A 49 15.07 -9.31 -9.87
C GLU A 49 14.38 -10.57 -9.33
N ARG A 50 13.86 -10.56 -8.10
CA ARG A 50 13.08 -11.68 -7.54
C ARG A 50 11.72 -11.87 -8.24
N ASN A 51 11.15 -10.84 -8.85
CA ASN A 51 9.90 -10.95 -9.60
C ASN A 51 10.01 -11.86 -10.83
N TRP A 52 11.22 -12.07 -11.34
CA TRP A 52 11.51 -12.88 -12.52
C TRP A 52 11.95 -14.32 -12.18
N LYS A 53 12.10 -14.63 -10.91
CA LYS A 53 12.46 -15.97 -10.45
C LYS A 53 11.20 -16.82 -10.34
N ASP A 54 11.35 -18.11 -10.66
CA ASP A 54 10.29 -19.08 -10.45
C ASP A 54 9.91 -19.14 -8.96
N THR A 55 8.63 -19.34 -8.71
CA THR A 55 8.14 -19.61 -7.36
C THR A 55 8.59 -21.01 -6.94
N PRO A 56 8.89 -21.25 -5.65
CA PRO A 56 9.29 -22.58 -5.16
C PRO A 56 8.18 -23.63 -5.28
N VAL A 57 6.95 -23.17 -5.46
CA VAL A 57 5.78 -24.01 -5.76
C VAL A 57 5.24 -23.55 -7.12
N PRO A 58 5.07 -24.46 -8.07
CA PRO A 58 4.50 -24.13 -9.38
C PRO A 58 3.13 -23.48 -9.24
N ALA A 59 2.85 -22.45 -10.01
CA ALA A 59 1.57 -21.71 -9.96
C ALA A 59 0.34 -22.62 -10.07
N ARG A 60 0.42 -23.67 -10.89
CA ARG A 60 -0.65 -24.69 -11.09
C ARG A 60 -0.94 -25.55 -9.85
N GLU A 61 -0.05 -25.55 -8.86
CA GLU A 61 -0.20 -26.32 -7.62
C GLU A 61 -0.74 -25.48 -6.47
N ILE A 62 -0.94 -24.17 -6.69
CA ILE A 62 -1.54 -23.26 -5.71
C ILE A 62 -3.06 -23.31 -5.89
N ASP A 63 -3.78 -23.59 -4.81
CA ASP A 63 -5.23 -23.79 -4.85
C ASP A 63 -6.02 -22.50 -4.66
N ALA A 64 -5.48 -21.56 -3.90
CA ALA A 64 -6.14 -20.27 -3.60
C ALA A 64 -5.14 -19.16 -3.27
N VAL A 65 -5.56 -17.92 -3.52
CA VAL A 65 -4.92 -16.71 -2.99
C VAL A 65 -5.92 -16.00 -2.08
N ILE A 66 -5.50 -15.61 -0.87
CA ILE A 66 -6.25 -14.72 0.03
C ILE A 66 -5.50 -13.41 0.05
N LEU A 67 -6.10 -12.36 -0.49
CA LEU A 67 -5.49 -11.05 -0.64
C LEU A 67 -5.97 -10.11 0.47
N THR A 68 -5.03 -9.57 1.24
CA THR A 68 -5.30 -8.68 2.37
C THR A 68 -5.72 -7.28 1.92
N HIS A 69 -5.06 -6.71 0.91
CA HIS A 69 -5.38 -5.40 0.36
C HIS A 69 -4.73 -5.16 -1.01
N ALA A 70 -5.07 -4.03 -1.64
CA ALA A 70 -4.79 -3.80 -3.05
C ALA A 70 -3.40 -3.21 -3.38
N HIS A 71 -2.54 -2.87 -2.41
CA HIS A 71 -1.21 -2.35 -2.72
C HIS A 71 -0.40 -3.34 -3.57
N LEU A 72 0.43 -2.83 -4.49
CA LEU A 72 1.17 -3.65 -5.45
C LEU A 72 2.17 -4.61 -4.81
N ASP A 73 2.72 -4.28 -3.66
CA ASP A 73 3.59 -5.15 -2.89
C ASP A 73 2.85 -6.28 -2.16
N HIS A 74 1.51 -6.31 -2.24
CA HIS A 74 0.62 -7.38 -1.79
C HIS A 74 -0.15 -8.06 -2.92
N SER A 75 -0.50 -7.34 -3.99
CA SER A 75 -1.36 -7.81 -5.08
C SER A 75 -0.64 -7.93 -6.43
N GLY A 76 0.42 -7.16 -6.64
CA GLY A 76 0.92 -6.85 -7.97
C GLY A 76 1.60 -8.00 -8.72
N TRP A 77 1.86 -9.14 -8.09
CA TRP A 77 2.37 -10.33 -8.79
C TRP A 77 1.27 -11.32 -9.19
N ILE A 78 0.01 -11.05 -8.79
CA ILE A 78 -1.17 -11.89 -9.11
C ILE A 78 -1.33 -12.09 -10.63
N PRO A 79 -1.24 -11.06 -11.50
CA PRO A 79 -1.37 -11.30 -12.95
C PRO A 79 -0.30 -12.25 -13.48
N ARG A 80 0.92 -12.16 -12.97
CA ARG A 80 2.01 -13.07 -13.33
C ARG A 80 1.71 -14.50 -12.85
N LEU A 81 1.17 -14.67 -11.65
CA LEU A 81 0.77 -15.98 -11.13
C LEU A 81 -0.29 -16.63 -12.02
N VAL A 82 -1.30 -15.86 -12.45
CA VAL A 82 -2.36 -16.35 -13.35
C VAL A 82 -1.77 -16.71 -14.73
N LYS A 83 -0.89 -15.88 -15.29
CA LYS A 83 -0.17 -16.16 -16.54
C LYS A 83 0.65 -17.46 -16.46
N GLU A 84 1.20 -17.82 -15.31
CA GLU A 84 1.94 -19.06 -15.07
C GLU A 84 1.04 -20.28 -14.84
N GLY A 85 -0.28 -20.13 -14.99
CA GLY A 85 -1.24 -21.23 -14.98
C GLY A 85 -1.91 -21.48 -13.62
N PHE A 86 -1.96 -20.51 -12.70
CA PHE A 86 -2.73 -20.61 -11.47
C PHE A 86 -4.21 -20.89 -11.76
N PRO A 87 -4.79 -22.00 -11.26
CA PRO A 87 -6.17 -22.39 -11.57
C PRO A 87 -7.18 -21.86 -10.56
N GLY A 88 -6.72 -21.44 -9.38
CA GLY A 88 -7.56 -21.20 -8.21
C GLY A 88 -8.33 -19.88 -8.22
N GLY A 89 -9.04 -19.63 -7.12
CA GLY A 89 -9.71 -18.34 -6.86
C GLY A 89 -8.84 -17.38 -6.04
N ILE A 90 -9.03 -16.09 -6.30
CA ILE A 90 -8.39 -15.00 -5.55
C ILE A 90 -9.47 -14.36 -4.70
N TYR A 91 -9.38 -14.55 -3.39
CA TYR A 91 -10.38 -14.08 -2.43
C TYR A 91 -9.93 -12.75 -1.82
N ALA A 92 -10.80 -11.74 -1.88
CA ALA A 92 -10.55 -10.42 -1.29
C ALA A 92 -11.86 -9.75 -0.87
N THR A 93 -11.79 -8.68 -0.11
CA THR A 93 -12.97 -7.86 0.17
C THR A 93 -13.48 -7.17 -1.10
N PRO A 94 -14.77 -6.83 -1.19
CA PRO A 94 -15.31 -6.16 -2.38
C PRO A 94 -14.55 -4.88 -2.76
N ALA A 95 -14.22 -4.04 -1.80
CA ALA A 95 -13.48 -2.80 -2.07
C ALA A 95 -12.02 -3.06 -2.52
N THR A 96 -11.34 -4.07 -1.96
CA THR A 96 -10.03 -4.50 -2.44
C THR A 96 -10.09 -4.97 -3.89
N ILE A 97 -11.14 -5.71 -4.29
CA ILE A 97 -11.32 -6.16 -5.68
C ILE A 97 -11.51 -4.96 -6.62
N ASP A 98 -12.38 -4.03 -6.25
CA ASP A 98 -12.60 -2.83 -7.05
C ASP A 98 -11.29 -2.02 -7.21
N LEU A 99 -10.48 -1.86 -6.15
CA LEU A 99 -9.18 -1.22 -6.25
C LEU A 99 -8.20 -2.01 -7.14
N CYS A 100 -8.15 -3.33 -7.03
CA CYS A 100 -7.32 -4.17 -7.90
C CYS A 100 -7.69 -4.03 -9.38
N SER A 101 -8.99 -3.81 -9.69
CA SER A 101 -9.45 -3.60 -11.07
C SER A 101 -8.86 -2.34 -11.73
N VAL A 102 -8.30 -1.44 -10.94
CA VAL A 102 -7.62 -0.24 -11.44
C VAL A 102 -6.10 -0.36 -11.31
N VAL A 103 -5.62 -0.85 -10.16
CA VAL A 103 -4.19 -0.86 -9.83
C VAL A 103 -3.42 -1.89 -10.66
N LEU A 104 -3.98 -3.08 -10.89
CA LEU A 104 -3.28 -4.15 -11.62
C LEU A 104 -3.14 -3.85 -13.13
N PRO A 105 -4.20 -3.41 -13.86
CA PRO A 105 -4.05 -3.00 -15.26
C PRO A 105 -3.11 -1.81 -15.45
N ASP A 106 -3.16 -0.79 -14.56
CA ASP A 106 -2.25 0.37 -14.61
C ASP A 106 -0.79 -0.08 -14.42
N SER A 107 -0.54 -1.02 -13.50
CA SER A 107 0.79 -1.61 -13.32
C SER A 107 1.27 -2.37 -14.56
N GLY A 108 0.39 -3.13 -15.24
CA GLY A 108 0.70 -3.79 -16.51
C GLY A 108 1.09 -2.78 -17.59
N HIS A 109 0.26 -1.76 -17.78
CA HIS A 109 0.51 -0.68 -18.74
C HIS A 109 1.86 0.02 -18.52
N LEU A 110 2.18 0.39 -17.29
CA LEU A 110 3.48 1.01 -16.96
C LEU A 110 4.66 0.09 -17.26
N GLN A 111 4.52 -1.21 -17.04
CA GLN A 111 5.57 -2.19 -17.39
C GLN A 111 5.74 -2.34 -18.91
N GLU A 112 4.66 -2.25 -19.71
CA GLU A 112 4.71 -2.25 -21.15
C GLU A 112 5.42 -0.98 -21.68
N GLU A 113 5.08 0.20 -21.14
CA GLU A 113 5.77 1.45 -21.47
C GLU A 113 7.27 1.40 -21.15
N ASP A 114 7.64 0.86 -19.98
CA ASP A 114 9.04 0.67 -19.59
C ASP A 114 9.77 -0.27 -20.57
N ALA A 115 9.17 -1.40 -20.92
CA ALA A 115 9.75 -2.37 -21.85
C ALA A 115 9.95 -1.74 -23.23
N GLU A 116 8.96 -1.01 -23.75
CA GLU A 116 9.10 -0.26 -25.01
C GLU A 116 10.22 0.78 -24.96
N PHE A 117 10.30 1.54 -23.87
CA PHE A 117 11.34 2.55 -23.69
C PHE A 117 12.74 1.91 -23.73
N TYR A 118 12.96 0.82 -23.00
CA TYR A 118 14.24 0.12 -22.97
C TYR A 118 14.57 -0.50 -24.34
N ASN A 119 13.61 -1.03 -25.07
CA ASN A 119 13.79 -1.56 -26.41
C ASN A 119 14.17 -0.45 -27.41
N LYS A 120 13.46 0.69 -27.40
CA LYS A 120 13.79 1.86 -28.24
C LYS A 120 15.19 2.41 -27.97
N LYS A 121 15.61 2.42 -26.71
CA LYS A 121 16.95 2.93 -26.29
C LYS A 121 18.05 1.88 -26.41
N LYS A 122 17.73 0.61 -26.71
CA LYS A 122 18.68 -0.53 -26.65
C LYS A 122 19.46 -0.58 -25.33
N ALA A 123 18.76 -0.21 -24.24
CA ALA A 123 19.34 -0.05 -22.90
C ALA A 123 19.06 -1.24 -21.97
N SER A 124 18.35 -2.27 -22.46
CA SER A 124 18.08 -3.51 -21.73
C SER A 124 19.23 -4.51 -21.90
N ARG A 125 19.43 -5.37 -20.89
CA ARG A 125 20.27 -6.57 -21.00
C ARG A 125 19.55 -7.72 -21.71
N HIS A 126 18.23 -7.62 -21.87
CA HIS A 126 17.36 -8.57 -22.53
C HIS A 126 16.93 -8.00 -23.87
N ASP A 127 16.93 -8.80 -24.92
CA ASP A 127 16.53 -8.40 -26.27
C ASP A 127 15.51 -9.40 -26.82
N PRO A 128 14.22 -9.03 -26.85
CA PRO A 128 13.65 -7.77 -26.37
C PRO A 128 13.46 -7.74 -24.83
N ALA A 129 13.41 -6.52 -24.25
CA ALA A 129 12.86 -6.33 -22.92
C ALA A 129 11.36 -6.64 -22.97
N LEU A 130 10.88 -7.40 -21.98
CA LEU A 130 9.47 -7.79 -21.86
C LEU A 130 8.90 -7.27 -20.53
N PRO A 131 7.60 -6.94 -20.46
CA PRO A 131 6.93 -6.72 -19.19
C PRO A 131 6.77 -8.05 -18.45
N LEU A 132 6.66 -7.98 -17.13
CA LEU A 132 6.37 -9.15 -16.31
C LEU A 132 4.98 -9.71 -16.65
N TYR A 133 4.04 -8.80 -16.89
CA TYR A 133 2.71 -9.02 -17.45
C TYR A 133 2.22 -7.76 -18.14
N THR A 134 1.29 -7.92 -19.09
CA THR A 134 0.66 -6.83 -19.84
C THR A 134 -0.58 -6.31 -19.13
N MET A 135 -1.11 -5.16 -19.58
CA MET A 135 -2.40 -4.64 -19.11
C MET A 135 -3.53 -5.67 -19.35
N GLU A 136 -3.57 -6.30 -20.53
CA GLU A 136 -4.55 -7.31 -20.89
C GLU A 136 -4.50 -8.53 -19.96
N GLU A 137 -3.30 -9.05 -19.68
CA GLU A 137 -3.09 -10.16 -18.73
C GLU A 137 -3.53 -9.79 -17.31
N ALA A 138 -3.38 -8.53 -16.92
CA ALA A 138 -3.88 -8.03 -15.64
C ALA A 138 -5.42 -7.93 -15.62
N GLU A 139 -6.05 -7.48 -16.71
CA GLU A 139 -7.52 -7.47 -16.84
C GLU A 139 -8.10 -8.90 -16.81
N ASP A 140 -7.47 -9.84 -17.50
CA ASP A 140 -7.90 -11.25 -17.52
C ASP A 140 -7.82 -11.89 -16.12
N CYS A 141 -6.82 -11.57 -15.33
CA CYS A 141 -6.68 -12.12 -13.99
C CYS A 141 -7.83 -11.71 -13.05
N LEU A 142 -8.49 -10.56 -13.30
CA LEU A 142 -9.63 -10.10 -12.50
C LEU A 142 -10.82 -11.06 -12.50
N GLN A 143 -10.97 -11.88 -13.53
CA GLN A 143 -12.03 -12.89 -13.62
C GLN A 143 -11.90 -13.96 -12.54
N ARG A 144 -10.75 -14.13 -11.91
CA ARG A 144 -10.53 -15.09 -10.82
C ARG A 144 -10.81 -14.54 -9.44
N PHE A 145 -11.07 -13.24 -9.32
CA PHE A 145 -11.38 -12.63 -8.04
C PHE A 145 -12.78 -13.06 -7.54
N LYS A 146 -12.84 -13.34 -6.25
CA LYS A 146 -14.07 -13.77 -5.55
C LYS A 146 -14.28 -12.88 -4.33
N PRO A 147 -15.36 -12.12 -4.29
CA PRO A 147 -15.63 -11.22 -3.17
C PRO A 147 -16.03 -12.01 -1.92
N VAL A 148 -15.39 -11.65 -0.80
CA VAL A 148 -15.71 -12.17 0.52
C VAL A 148 -15.86 -10.98 1.47
N PRO A 149 -17.08 -10.68 1.93
CA PRO A 149 -17.31 -9.63 2.92
C PRO A 149 -16.56 -9.89 4.22
N VAL A 150 -16.17 -8.81 4.88
CA VAL A 150 -15.56 -8.86 6.22
C VAL A 150 -16.46 -9.63 7.19
N GLY A 151 -15.87 -10.51 8.01
CA GLY A 151 -16.57 -11.35 8.98
C GLY A 151 -17.19 -12.62 8.43
N GLN A 152 -17.34 -12.75 7.10
CA GLN A 152 -17.90 -13.95 6.48
C GLN A 152 -16.89 -15.10 6.53
N MET A 153 -17.29 -16.24 7.15
CA MET A 153 -16.50 -17.48 7.11
C MET A 153 -16.61 -18.13 5.73
N THR A 154 -15.48 -18.39 5.11
CA THR A 154 -15.40 -19.03 3.78
C THR A 154 -14.60 -20.33 3.87
N GLN A 155 -15.19 -21.43 3.43
CA GLN A 155 -14.54 -22.74 3.37
C GLN A 155 -13.80 -22.90 2.05
N LEU A 156 -12.51 -23.23 2.10
CA LEU A 156 -11.68 -23.52 0.92
C LEU A 156 -11.53 -25.03 0.68
N SER A 157 -11.35 -25.79 1.76
CA SER A 157 -11.33 -27.25 1.76
C SER A 157 -11.88 -27.77 3.09
N PRO A 158 -12.10 -29.08 3.27
CA PRO A 158 -12.53 -29.64 4.57
C PRO A 158 -11.61 -29.26 5.74
N GLU A 159 -10.33 -29.00 5.48
CA GLU A 159 -9.31 -28.72 6.48
C GLU A 159 -9.01 -27.23 6.65
N ILE A 160 -9.41 -26.36 5.69
CA ILE A 160 -9.06 -24.95 5.72
C ILE A 160 -10.25 -24.05 5.45
N SER A 161 -10.48 -23.11 6.35
CA SER A 161 -11.41 -21.99 6.16
C SER A 161 -10.76 -20.69 6.58
N PHE A 162 -11.33 -19.58 6.14
CA PHE A 162 -10.85 -18.27 6.53
C PHE A 162 -11.99 -17.25 6.67
N ARG A 163 -11.72 -16.15 7.35
CA ARG A 163 -12.52 -14.93 7.32
C ARG A 163 -11.62 -13.70 7.29
N PHE A 164 -12.14 -12.61 6.75
CA PHE A 164 -11.49 -11.32 6.82
C PHE A 164 -11.88 -10.57 8.09
N VAL A 165 -10.88 -9.90 8.70
CA VAL A 165 -11.03 -9.02 9.86
C VAL A 165 -10.47 -7.65 9.48
N PRO A 166 -11.12 -6.51 9.78
CA PRO A 166 -10.65 -5.20 9.35
C PRO A 166 -9.21 -4.90 9.80
N ALA A 167 -8.37 -4.45 8.88
CA ALA A 167 -6.98 -4.04 9.14
C ALA A 167 -6.82 -2.53 9.28
N ALA A 168 -7.79 -1.75 8.77
CA ALA A 168 -7.84 -0.29 8.84
C ALA A 168 -6.64 0.44 8.19
N HIS A 169 -5.98 -0.19 7.21
CA HIS A 169 -4.85 0.37 6.50
C HIS A 169 -5.30 1.25 5.33
N ILE A 170 -5.88 0.65 4.30
CA ILE A 170 -6.53 1.35 3.17
C ILE A 170 -7.95 0.82 2.99
N LEU A 171 -8.72 1.45 2.09
CA LEU A 171 -10.06 1.01 1.72
C LEU A 171 -10.05 -0.49 1.39
N GLY A 172 -10.96 -1.26 2.01
CA GLY A 172 -11.09 -2.70 1.82
C GLY A 172 -10.01 -3.55 2.51
N SER A 173 -9.00 -2.96 3.14
CA SER A 173 -7.92 -3.73 3.77
C SER A 173 -8.40 -4.61 4.91
N ALA A 174 -7.94 -5.86 4.93
CA ALA A 174 -8.34 -6.83 5.93
C ALA A 174 -7.20 -7.77 6.30
N MET A 175 -7.18 -8.18 7.55
CA MET A 175 -6.37 -9.29 8.03
C MET A 175 -7.01 -10.61 7.61
N ALA A 176 -6.22 -11.62 7.32
CA ALA A 176 -6.69 -12.97 7.01
C ALA A 176 -6.59 -13.87 8.26
N GLU A 177 -7.72 -14.20 8.85
CA GLU A 177 -7.80 -15.19 9.92
C GLU A 177 -8.09 -16.56 9.30
N ILE A 178 -7.12 -17.48 9.41
CA ILE A 178 -7.17 -18.81 8.82
C ILE A 178 -7.42 -19.83 9.92
N THR A 179 -8.36 -20.72 9.69
CA THR A 179 -8.62 -21.87 10.56
C THR A 179 -8.18 -23.14 9.86
N LEU A 180 -7.21 -23.86 10.46
CA LEU A 180 -6.76 -25.17 9.99
C LEU A 180 -7.28 -26.27 10.92
N LYS A 181 -7.76 -27.37 10.34
CA LYS A 181 -8.07 -28.61 11.06
C LYS A 181 -6.95 -29.62 10.84
N ILE A 182 -6.16 -29.87 11.89
CA ILE A 182 -4.98 -30.75 11.84
C ILE A 182 -5.22 -31.89 12.83
N ASN A 183 -5.37 -33.12 12.33
CA ASN A 183 -5.60 -34.30 13.17
C ASN A 183 -6.73 -34.13 14.21
N GLY A 184 -7.82 -33.48 13.79
CA GLY A 184 -8.97 -33.21 14.65
C GLY A 184 -8.83 -32.02 15.59
N GLN A 185 -7.68 -31.37 15.62
CA GLN A 185 -7.43 -30.13 16.38
C GLN A 185 -7.58 -28.90 15.46
N ILE A 186 -8.05 -27.81 16.05
CA ILE A 186 -8.15 -26.52 15.35
C ILE A 186 -6.90 -25.72 15.67
N ARG A 187 -6.31 -25.13 14.61
CA ARG A 187 -5.24 -24.12 14.69
C ARG A 187 -5.69 -22.86 14.00
N ARG A 188 -5.47 -21.71 14.64
CA ARG A 188 -5.83 -20.39 14.12
C ARG A 188 -4.56 -19.63 13.79
N LEU A 189 -4.46 -19.19 12.53
CA LEU A 189 -3.36 -18.35 12.04
C LEU A 189 -3.95 -16.99 11.70
N LEU A 190 -3.27 -15.92 12.11
CA LEU A 190 -3.66 -14.55 11.74
C LEU A 190 -2.53 -13.92 10.95
N PHE A 191 -2.82 -13.52 9.70
CA PHE A 191 -1.95 -12.74 8.85
C PHE A 191 -2.49 -11.32 8.79
N THR A 192 -1.71 -10.35 9.23
CA THR A 192 -2.22 -8.99 9.36
C THR A 192 -2.33 -8.26 8.02
N GLY A 193 -1.56 -8.66 7.00
CA GLY A 193 -1.23 -7.72 5.95
C GLY A 193 -0.63 -6.46 6.59
N ASP A 194 -0.95 -5.30 6.05
CA ASP A 194 -0.56 -4.02 6.64
C ASP A 194 -1.61 -3.54 7.65
N ILE A 195 -1.14 -3.05 8.79
CA ILE A 195 -1.98 -2.61 9.90
C ILE A 195 -2.11 -1.09 9.88
N GLY A 196 -3.35 -0.61 9.83
CA GLY A 196 -3.64 0.81 9.89
C GLY A 196 -3.50 1.41 11.29
N ARG A 197 -3.55 2.75 11.33
CA ARG A 197 -3.45 3.53 12.56
C ARG A 197 -4.57 3.16 13.55
N VAL A 198 -4.20 2.97 14.80
CA VAL A 198 -5.13 2.64 15.91
C VAL A 198 -5.67 3.90 16.59
N ARG A 199 -4.85 4.96 16.63
CA ARG A 199 -5.23 6.23 17.28
C ARG A 199 -6.27 6.97 16.47
N ASP A 200 -7.22 7.56 17.17
CA ASP A 200 -8.33 8.30 16.60
C ASP A 200 -7.90 9.50 15.75
N SER A 201 -8.79 9.89 14.85
CA SER A 201 -8.67 10.89 13.81
C SER A 201 -8.24 12.29 14.24
N GLU A 202 -8.18 12.59 15.54
CA GLU A 202 -7.75 13.92 16.01
C GLU A 202 -6.28 14.21 15.73
N ILE A 203 -5.43 13.17 15.74
CA ILE A 203 -3.97 13.30 15.53
C ILE A 203 -3.55 12.81 14.13
N ALA A 204 -4.23 11.79 13.59
CA ALA A 204 -3.99 11.30 12.23
C ALA A 204 -4.99 11.97 11.27
N PRO A 205 -4.61 13.07 10.61
CA PRO A 205 -5.54 13.83 9.81
C PRO A 205 -6.11 12.98 8.68
N GLY A 206 -7.43 13.01 8.51
CA GLY A 206 -8.10 12.46 7.34
C GLY A 206 -8.17 10.95 7.24
N LYS A 207 -8.18 10.21 8.37
CA LYS A 207 -8.52 8.78 8.31
C LYS A 207 -9.93 8.65 7.72
N VAL A 208 -10.00 8.16 6.50
CA VAL A 208 -11.27 8.07 5.74
C VAL A 208 -11.96 6.75 6.03
N VAL A 209 -11.20 5.68 6.19
CA VAL A 209 -11.70 4.30 6.32
C VAL A 209 -11.32 3.66 7.65
N HIS A 210 -12.30 3.04 8.28
CA HIS A 210 -12.26 2.25 9.52
C HIS A 210 -11.72 2.93 10.79
N SER A 211 -12.33 2.57 11.91
CA SER A 211 -12.03 3.14 13.24
C SER A 211 -10.79 2.55 13.93
N GLY A 212 -10.06 1.68 13.26
CA GLY A 212 -8.89 0.98 13.80
C GLY A 212 -8.92 -0.52 13.46
N PRO A 213 -7.76 -1.21 13.50
CA PRO A 213 -7.70 -2.64 13.29
C PRO A 213 -8.46 -3.39 14.37
N GLN A 214 -9.20 -4.43 13.98
CA GLN A 214 -9.86 -5.30 14.97
C GLN A 214 -8.90 -6.44 15.32
N ALA A 215 -8.81 -6.78 16.60
CA ALA A 215 -8.07 -7.95 17.03
C ALA A 215 -8.79 -9.22 16.62
N GLY A 216 -8.02 -10.23 16.20
CA GLY A 216 -8.49 -11.59 16.18
C GLY A 216 -8.84 -12.06 17.59
N GLU A 217 -9.86 -12.90 17.75
CA GLU A 217 -10.23 -13.38 19.09
C GLU A 217 -9.13 -14.22 19.73
N THR A 218 -8.51 -15.09 18.96
CA THR A 218 -7.38 -15.94 19.38
C THR A 218 -6.56 -16.32 18.15
N ALA A 219 -5.23 -16.34 18.26
CA ALA A 219 -4.35 -16.88 17.24
C ALA A 219 -3.33 -17.82 17.88
N ASP A 220 -3.10 -18.99 17.30
CA ASP A 220 -1.99 -19.87 17.67
C ASP A 220 -0.68 -19.35 17.07
N VAL A 221 -0.76 -18.83 15.83
CA VAL A 221 0.34 -18.20 15.10
C VAL A 221 -0.11 -16.83 14.60
N LEU A 222 0.68 -15.81 14.87
CA LEU A 222 0.51 -14.46 14.34
C LEU A 222 1.64 -14.17 13.35
N VAL A 223 1.30 -13.75 12.11
CA VAL A 223 2.24 -13.22 11.12
C VAL A 223 1.88 -11.75 10.91
N MET A 224 2.75 -10.85 11.32
CA MET A 224 2.43 -9.42 11.36
C MET A 224 3.52 -8.54 10.74
N GLU A 225 3.08 -7.40 10.20
CA GLU A 225 3.97 -6.38 9.66
C GLU A 225 4.85 -5.71 10.73
N ALA A 226 5.97 -5.14 10.26
CA ALA A 226 6.88 -4.35 11.08
C ALA A 226 7.41 -3.10 10.35
N THR A 227 6.62 -2.53 9.44
CA THR A 227 7.03 -1.41 8.57
C THR A 227 7.57 -0.23 9.35
N TYR A 228 6.86 0.16 10.41
CA TYR A 228 7.25 1.25 11.31
C TYR A 228 7.84 0.74 12.64
N GLY A 229 8.30 -0.50 12.73
CA GLY A 229 8.73 -1.14 13.97
C GLY A 229 9.80 -0.41 14.78
N ASN A 230 10.53 0.54 14.20
CA ASN A 230 11.55 1.37 14.85
C ASN A 230 11.29 2.87 14.73
N ARG A 231 10.09 3.30 14.36
CA ARG A 231 9.74 4.71 14.15
C ARG A 231 8.42 5.03 14.84
N GLN A 232 8.35 6.19 15.46
CA GLN A 232 7.11 6.73 16.00
C GLN A 232 6.60 7.86 15.11
N HIS A 233 5.29 7.92 14.95
CA HIS A 233 4.67 9.08 14.33
C HIS A 233 4.74 10.28 15.28
N PRO A 234 4.91 11.50 14.73
CA PRO A 234 4.73 12.69 15.53
C PRO A 234 3.33 12.71 16.17
N GLU A 235 3.27 13.07 17.46
CA GLU A 235 1.98 13.15 18.19
C GLU A 235 1.22 14.45 17.93
N THR A 236 1.75 15.29 17.04
CA THR A 236 1.16 16.60 16.69
C THR A 236 0.24 16.48 15.47
N ASP A 237 -0.86 17.23 15.49
CA ASP A 237 -1.70 17.38 14.30
C ASP A 237 -0.92 18.02 13.16
N ALA A 238 -0.96 17.40 11.98
CA ALA A 238 -0.28 17.92 10.79
C ALA A 238 -1.01 19.10 10.12
N ARG A 239 -2.29 19.31 10.42
CA ARG A 239 -3.13 20.34 9.75
C ARG A 239 -2.58 21.75 9.91
N PRO A 240 -2.17 22.24 11.10
CA PRO A 240 -1.59 23.58 11.27
C PRO A 240 -0.33 23.79 10.44
N GLU A 241 0.57 22.80 10.40
CA GLU A 241 1.81 22.87 9.63
C GLU A 241 1.55 22.80 8.13
N LEU A 242 0.65 21.92 7.69
CA LEU A 242 0.18 21.85 6.30
C LEU A 242 -0.40 23.21 5.87
N ALA A 243 -1.27 23.78 6.69
CA ALA A 243 -1.88 25.08 6.41
C ALA A 243 -0.83 26.20 6.32
N ARG A 244 0.18 26.20 7.19
CA ARG A 244 1.30 27.14 7.14
C ARG A 244 2.09 27.01 5.84
N LEU A 245 2.49 25.79 5.49
CA LEU A 245 3.26 25.50 4.27
C LEU A 245 2.53 25.93 3.00
N ILE A 246 1.23 25.65 2.91
CA ILE A 246 0.39 26.07 1.77
C ILE A 246 0.29 27.60 1.72
N ARG A 247 -0.07 28.27 2.82
CA ARG A 247 -0.17 29.74 2.86
C ARG A 247 1.09 30.43 2.42
N GLU A 248 2.23 30.04 2.99
CA GLU A 248 3.55 30.65 2.66
C GLU A 248 3.91 30.43 1.19
N THR A 249 3.62 29.22 0.64
CA THR A 249 3.87 28.92 -0.77
C THR A 249 2.99 29.75 -1.69
N VAL A 250 1.71 29.88 -1.37
CA VAL A 250 0.76 30.68 -2.14
C VAL A 250 1.11 32.17 -2.08
N GLN A 251 1.51 32.70 -0.90
CA GLN A 251 1.88 34.10 -0.70
C GLN A 251 3.09 34.52 -1.54
N ARG A 252 4.07 33.63 -1.72
CA ARG A 252 5.24 33.90 -2.58
C ARG A 252 4.98 33.62 -4.07
N GLY A 253 3.74 33.27 -4.45
CA GLY A 253 3.32 33.01 -5.83
C GLY A 253 3.74 31.63 -6.36
N GLY A 254 4.01 30.66 -5.47
CA GLY A 254 4.48 29.32 -5.79
C GLY A 254 3.37 28.28 -5.90
N THR A 255 3.73 27.10 -6.39
CA THR A 255 2.90 25.90 -6.47
C THR A 255 3.35 24.87 -5.43
N VAL A 256 2.41 24.23 -4.77
CA VAL A 256 2.65 23.06 -3.91
C VAL A 256 2.54 21.81 -4.77
N ILE A 257 3.61 21.06 -4.91
CA ILE A 257 3.66 19.78 -5.65
C ILE A 257 3.66 18.64 -4.63
N VAL A 258 2.66 17.75 -4.73
CA VAL A 258 2.44 16.66 -3.78
C VAL A 258 2.57 15.32 -4.50
N PRO A 259 3.74 14.67 -4.42
CA PRO A 259 3.85 13.27 -4.82
C PRO A 259 2.99 12.39 -3.90
N ALA A 260 1.98 11.73 -4.44
CA ALA A 260 1.05 10.93 -3.66
C ALA A 260 0.77 9.58 -4.34
N PHE A 261 0.53 8.56 -3.51
CA PHE A 261 -0.05 7.32 -4.01
C PHE A 261 -1.49 7.59 -4.47
N ALA A 262 -1.88 6.93 -5.54
CA ALA A 262 -3.20 7.15 -6.14
C ALA A 262 -4.34 6.66 -5.24
N VAL A 263 -4.09 5.61 -4.46
CA VAL A 263 -5.03 5.02 -3.52
C VAL A 263 -4.69 5.49 -2.10
N GLU A 264 -5.71 5.84 -1.33
CA GLU A 264 -5.74 6.32 0.05
C GLU A 264 -5.10 7.71 0.23
N ARG A 265 -3.81 7.89 -0.08
CA ARG A 265 -3.06 9.14 0.17
C ARG A 265 -3.64 10.34 -0.54
N THR A 266 -4.02 10.19 -1.80
CA THR A 266 -4.64 11.26 -2.59
C THR A 266 -6.00 11.62 -2.00
N GLN A 267 -6.85 10.65 -1.71
CA GLN A 267 -8.19 10.88 -1.17
C GLN A 267 -8.12 11.55 0.20
N LYS A 268 -7.31 11.02 1.10
CA LYS A 268 -7.04 11.59 2.44
C LYS A 268 -6.56 13.04 2.36
N PHE A 269 -5.63 13.33 1.45
CA PHE A 269 -5.11 14.69 1.28
C PHE A 269 -6.17 15.65 0.74
N LEU A 270 -7.02 15.20 -0.20
CA LEU A 270 -8.14 15.99 -0.71
C LEU A 270 -9.16 16.31 0.40
N PHE A 271 -9.46 15.35 1.28
CA PHE A 271 -10.32 15.58 2.46
C PHE A 271 -9.79 16.71 3.33
N ILE A 272 -8.51 16.68 3.66
CA ILE A 272 -7.88 17.71 4.52
C ILE A 272 -7.80 19.05 3.82
N LEU A 273 -7.46 19.09 2.53
CA LEU A 273 -7.47 20.34 1.77
C LEU A 273 -8.86 21.01 1.80
N LYS A 274 -9.90 20.22 1.57
CA LYS A 274 -11.28 20.72 1.62
C LYS A 274 -11.62 21.26 2.99
N GLU A 275 -11.31 20.52 4.06
CA GLU A 275 -11.52 20.95 5.45
C GLU A 275 -10.82 22.29 5.74
N LEU A 276 -9.52 22.39 5.39
CA LEU A 276 -8.73 23.60 5.65
C LEU A 276 -9.22 24.81 4.84
N MET A 277 -9.66 24.61 3.59
CA MET A 277 -10.25 25.68 2.76
C MET A 277 -11.57 26.17 3.33
N GLU A 278 -12.46 25.27 3.71
CA GLU A 278 -13.79 25.63 4.25
C GLU A 278 -13.68 26.28 5.64
N ALA A 279 -12.69 25.86 6.43
CA ALA A 279 -12.37 26.50 7.72
C ALA A 279 -11.63 27.85 7.56
N GLY A 280 -11.33 28.29 6.33
CA GLY A 280 -10.58 29.53 6.08
C GLY A 280 -9.11 29.50 6.54
N GLN A 281 -8.58 28.33 6.82
CA GLN A 281 -7.19 28.16 7.28
C GLN A 281 -6.18 28.25 6.15
N ILE A 282 -6.59 27.96 4.92
CA ILE A 282 -5.80 28.17 3.69
C ILE A 282 -6.63 28.92 2.65
N PRO A 283 -5.99 29.67 1.74
CA PRO A 283 -6.70 30.37 0.68
C PRO A 283 -7.34 29.38 -0.29
N LYS A 284 -8.46 29.78 -0.91
CA LYS A 284 -9.08 29.02 -2.02
C LYS A 284 -8.18 29.14 -3.26
N VAL A 285 -7.44 28.10 -3.55
CA VAL A 285 -6.56 28.00 -4.72
C VAL A 285 -6.99 26.82 -5.60
N PRO A 286 -6.68 26.85 -6.91
CA PRO A 286 -6.87 25.68 -7.78
C PRO A 286 -6.12 24.46 -7.24
N VAL A 287 -6.80 23.32 -7.22
CA VAL A 287 -6.24 22.02 -6.89
C VAL A 287 -6.35 21.12 -8.11
N PHE A 288 -5.24 20.59 -8.54
CA PHE A 288 -5.17 19.67 -9.68
C PHE A 288 -4.81 18.28 -9.17
N CYS A 289 -5.65 17.29 -9.47
CA CYS A 289 -5.34 15.88 -9.31
C CYS A 289 -4.95 15.32 -10.67
N ASP A 290 -3.65 15.16 -10.89
CA ASP A 290 -3.09 14.71 -12.16
C ASP A 290 -2.63 13.26 -12.09
N SER A 291 -3.60 12.36 -11.96
CA SER A 291 -3.41 10.92 -11.94
C SER A 291 -4.70 10.21 -12.37
N PRO A 292 -4.74 9.57 -13.56
CA PRO A 292 -5.92 8.81 -14.00
C PRO A 292 -6.32 7.71 -13.01
N MET A 293 -5.35 7.03 -12.40
CA MET A 293 -5.59 6.00 -11.39
C MET A 293 -6.23 6.61 -10.13
N ALA A 294 -5.77 7.79 -9.68
CA ALA A 294 -6.34 8.44 -8.51
C ALA A 294 -7.80 8.85 -8.72
N ILE A 295 -8.18 9.22 -9.96
CA ILE A 295 -9.56 9.55 -10.33
C ILE A 295 -10.46 8.32 -10.19
N LYS A 296 -10.05 7.19 -10.77
CA LYS A 296 -10.77 5.92 -10.63
C LYS A 296 -10.86 5.46 -9.17
N ALA A 297 -9.78 5.66 -8.40
CA ALA A 297 -9.80 5.37 -6.98
C ALA A 297 -10.82 6.25 -6.21
N VAL A 298 -10.99 7.53 -6.59
CA VAL A 298 -12.03 8.40 -6.03
C VAL A 298 -13.43 7.83 -6.26
N GLU A 299 -13.73 7.35 -7.45
CA GLU A 299 -15.02 6.73 -7.77
C GLU A 299 -15.27 5.48 -6.91
N ILE A 300 -14.23 4.67 -6.69
CA ILE A 300 -14.29 3.48 -5.83
C ILE A 300 -14.52 3.89 -4.37
N PHE A 301 -13.83 4.91 -3.87
CA PHE A 301 -14.07 5.45 -2.53
C PHE A 301 -15.53 5.88 -2.34
N LEU A 302 -16.10 6.60 -3.31
CA LEU A 302 -17.50 7.01 -3.26
C LEU A 302 -18.48 5.82 -3.28
N LYS A 303 -18.13 4.74 -3.99
CA LYS A 303 -18.92 3.50 -4.06
C LYS A 303 -18.96 2.76 -2.73
N HIS A 304 -17.86 2.78 -1.95
CA HIS A 304 -17.70 2.04 -0.69
C HIS A 304 -17.78 2.95 0.54
N SER A 305 -18.75 3.87 0.54
CA SER A 305 -18.96 4.83 1.65
C SER A 305 -19.35 4.17 2.98
N GLU A 306 -19.80 2.92 2.96
CA GLU A 306 -20.08 2.10 4.15
C GLU A 306 -18.83 1.82 4.99
N GLU A 307 -17.64 1.90 4.39
CA GLU A 307 -16.37 1.72 5.08
C GLU A 307 -15.83 3.00 5.73
N TYR A 308 -16.52 4.13 5.56
CA TYR A 308 -16.04 5.41 6.08
C TYR A 308 -16.12 5.49 7.60
N THR A 309 -15.15 6.19 8.18
CA THR A 309 -15.22 6.55 9.61
C THR A 309 -16.38 7.49 9.88
N PRO A 310 -16.95 7.50 11.12
CA PRO A 310 -17.97 8.48 11.50
C PRO A 310 -17.51 9.93 11.25
N GLN A 311 -16.23 10.21 11.45
CA GLN A 311 -15.63 11.54 11.24
C GLN A 311 -15.63 11.92 9.76
N ALA A 312 -15.22 11.01 8.86
CA ALA A 312 -15.26 11.24 7.43
C ALA A 312 -16.71 11.48 6.94
N SER A 313 -17.64 10.67 7.42
CA SER A 313 -19.07 10.84 7.14
C SER A 313 -19.60 12.18 7.63
N ALA A 314 -19.20 12.62 8.82
CA ALA A 314 -19.61 13.93 9.37
C ALA A 314 -19.04 15.10 8.56
N LEU A 315 -17.80 15.01 8.07
CA LEU A 315 -17.20 16.02 7.17
C LEU A 315 -17.95 16.11 5.85
N ILE A 316 -18.28 14.97 5.24
CA ILE A 316 -19.08 14.92 4.01
C ILE A 316 -20.47 15.55 4.22
N ASN A 317 -21.14 15.24 5.32
CA ASN A 317 -22.44 15.80 5.65
C ASN A 317 -22.38 17.32 5.87
N ARG A 318 -21.27 17.82 6.41
CA ARG A 318 -21.11 19.26 6.71
C ARG A 318 -20.67 20.08 5.50
N TYR A 319 -19.75 19.57 4.68
CA TYR A 319 -19.08 20.37 3.64
C TYR A 319 -19.32 19.84 2.22
N GLY A 320 -20.11 18.78 2.06
CA GLY A 320 -20.25 18.05 0.81
C GLY A 320 -19.05 17.13 0.51
N SER A 321 -19.09 16.43 -0.62
CA SER A 321 -18.02 15.54 -1.01
C SER A 321 -16.67 16.27 -1.07
N PRO A 322 -15.64 15.81 -0.36
CA PRO A 322 -14.28 16.35 -0.47
C PRO A 322 -13.57 15.90 -1.75
N LEU A 323 -14.24 15.12 -2.56
CA LEU A 323 -13.75 14.60 -3.84
C LEU A 323 -14.42 15.32 -5.02
N GLU A 324 -15.29 16.29 -4.74
CA GLU A 324 -15.99 17.11 -5.74
C GLU A 324 -16.24 18.53 -5.22
N TRP A 325 -15.46 19.51 -5.69
CA TRP A 325 -15.74 20.94 -5.43
C TRP A 325 -15.23 21.82 -6.58
N SER A 326 -15.73 23.05 -6.69
CA SER A 326 -15.46 23.96 -7.81
C SER A 326 -14.00 24.33 -8.05
N GLY A 327 -13.11 24.12 -7.08
CA GLY A 327 -11.67 24.39 -7.18
C GLY A 327 -10.81 23.16 -7.47
N LEU A 328 -11.42 21.97 -7.54
CA LEU A 328 -10.73 20.71 -7.84
C LEU A 328 -10.89 20.36 -9.33
N THR A 329 -9.79 20.11 -9.99
CA THR A 329 -9.76 19.65 -11.40
C THR A 329 -9.02 18.33 -11.48
N PHE A 330 -9.65 17.36 -12.10
CA PHE A 330 -9.06 16.07 -12.43
C PHE A 330 -8.54 16.07 -13.87
N ALA A 331 -7.25 15.79 -14.07
CA ALA A 331 -6.66 15.65 -15.39
C ALA A 331 -6.64 14.18 -15.81
N GLN A 332 -7.53 13.79 -16.71
CA GLN A 332 -7.64 12.42 -17.22
C GLN A 332 -6.64 12.17 -18.35
N THR A 333 -6.53 13.12 -19.28
CA THR A 333 -5.72 12.99 -20.50
C THR A 333 -4.33 13.64 -20.36
N ALA A 334 -3.43 13.29 -21.27
CA ALA A 334 -2.10 13.92 -21.36
C ALA A 334 -2.19 15.40 -21.76
N GLU A 335 -3.18 15.77 -22.57
CA GLU A 335 -3.44 17.15 -22.96
C GLU A 335 -3.89 18.00 -21.76
N GLU A 336 -4.77 17.47 -20.92
CA GLU A 336 -5.19 18.13 -19.69
C GLU A 336 -4.04 18.28 -18.69
N SER A 337 -3.21 17.24 -18.55
CA SER A 337 -1.99 17.30 -17.74
C SER A 337 -1.02 18.39 -18.20
N LYS A 338 -0.83 18.52 -19.53
CA LYS A 338 0.01 19.58 -20.12
C LYS A 338 -0.55 20.98 -19.83
N LYS A 339 -1.88 21.18 -19.87
CA LYS A 339 -2.52 22.46 -19.55
C LYS A 339 -2.27 22.93 -18.12
N ILE A 340 -2.04 22.01 -17.16
CA ILE A 340 -1.66 22.36 -15.80
C ILE A 340 -0.33 23.14 -15.77
N ASN A 341 0.55 22.88 -16.74
CA ASN A 341 1.84 23.57 -16.84
C ASN A 341 1.71 25.02 -17.33
N ASP A 342 0.60 25.35 -17.98
CA ASP A 342 0.30 26.71 -18.43
C ASP A 342 -0.28 27.58 -17.31
N ASN A 343 -0.69 26.96 -16.19
CA ASN A 343 -1.19 27.68 -15.02
C ASN A 343 -0.05 28.52 -14.40
N LYS A 344 -0.26 29.83 -14.33
CA LYS A 344 0.70 30.81 -13.74
C LYS A 344 0.30 31.25 -12.33
N PHE A 345 -0.85 30.79 -11.83
CA PHE A 345 -1.32 31.13 -10.50
C PHE A 345 -0.84 30.11 -9.47
N PRO A 346 -0.73 30.52 -8.20
CA PRO A 346 -0.50 29.60 -7.10
C PRO A 346 -1.55 28.49 -7.08
N SER A 347 -1.10 27.25 -6.86
CA SER A 347 -1.98 26.08 -6.94
C SER A 347 -1.41 24.92 -6.13
N VAL A 348 -2.21 23.87 -5.94
CA VAL A 348 -1.78 22.58 -5.43
C VAL A 348 -1.88 21.56 -6.56
N ILE A 349 -0.81 20.81 -6.80
CA ILE A 349 -0.77 19.71 -7.79
C ILE A 349 -0.50 18.40 -7.04
N ILE A 350 -1.44 17.48 -7.11
CA ILE A 350 -1.32 16.12 -6.56
C ILE A 350 -1.12 15.17 -7.73
N SER A 351 -0.04 14.39 -7.72
CA SER A 351 0.24 13.49 -8.84
C SER A 351 0.96 12.22 -8.40
N SER A 352 0.69 11.12 -9.06
CA SER A 352 1.36 9.83 -8.83
C SER A 352 2.66 9.76 -9.66
N SER A 353 3.72 9.07 -9.21
CA SER A 353 3.77 8.16 -8.06
C SER A 353 4.23 8.86 -6.79
N GLY A 354 3.82 8.30 -5.64
CA GLY A 354 4.16 8.86 -4.32
C GLY A 354 5.65 8.83 -3.97
N MET A 355 6.44 7.91 -4.55
CA MET A 355 7.90 7.79 -4.36
C MET A 355 8.71 8.41 -5.53
N VAL A 356 8.04 9.10 -6.45
CA VAL A 356 8.69 9.76 -7.63
C VAL A 356 9.45 8.75 -8.51
N THR A 357 8.95 7.53 -8.61
CA THR A 357 9.60 6.48 -9.41
C THR A 357 9.27 6.61 -10.90
N GLY A 358 8.09 7.13 -11.24
CA GLY A 358 7.58 7.28 -12.61
C GLY A 358 6.34 8.17 -12.65
N GLY A 359 5.64 8.18 -13.78
CA GLY A 359 4.36 8.86 -13.95
C GLY A 359 4.44 10.38 -14.14
N ARG A 360 3.27 11.03 -14.13
CA ARG A 360 3.11 12.46 -14.44
C ARG A 360 3.80 13.39 -13.46
N ILE A 361 4.01 12.95 -12.21
CA ILE A 361 4.76 13.71 -11.20
C ILE A 361 6.16 14.12 -11.67
N LEU A 362 6.82 13.28 -12.50
CA LEU A 362 8.14 13.61 -13.03
C LEU A 362 8.11 14.84 -13.93
N HIS A 363 7.05 15.02 -14.73
CA HIS A 363 6.90 16.20 -15.60
C HIS A 363 6.70 17.47 -14.76
N HIS A 364 5.89 17.39 -13.70
CA HIS A 364 5.68 18.52 -12.80
C HIS A 364 6.96 18.90 -12.06
N LEU A 365 7.72 17.92 -11.59
CA LEU A 365 8.99 18.17 -10.89
C LEU A 365 10.06 18.71 -11.82
N ALA A 366 10.21 18.16 -13.05
CA ALA A 366 11.17 18.67 -14.03
C ALA A 366 10.98 20.17 -14.34
N GLN A 367 9.73 20.65 -14.33
CA GLN A 367 9.43 22.06 -14.62
C GLN A 367 9.51 22.97 -13.38
N ARG A 368 9.30 22.44 -12.17
CA ARG A 368 9.06 23.26 -10.97
C ARG A 368 10.12 23.16 -9.90
N LEU A 369 10.99 22.14 -9.93
CA LEU A 369 12.06 21.98 -8.93
C LEU A 369 13.08 23.13 -8.92
N THR A 370 13.29 23.80 -10.05
CA THR A 370 14.27 24.88 -10.19
C THR A 370 13.79 26.24 -9.66
N ASP A 371 12.49 26.38 -9.37
CA ASP A 371 11.94 27.66 -8.87
C ASP A 371 11.79 27.62 -7.34
N PRO A 372 12.50 28.49 -6.60
CA PRO A 372 12.46 28.53 -5.13
C PRO A 372 11.09 28.97 -4.54
N LYS A 373 10.19 29.49 -5.37
CA LYS A 373 8.82 29.80 -4.94
C LYS A 373 8.00 28.56 -4.66
N ASN A 374 8.32 27.43 -5.30
CA ASN A 374 7.57 26.20 -5.21
C ASN A 374 7.92 25.41 -3.95
N LEU A 375 7.01 24.50 -3.61
CA LEU A 375 7.17 23.53 -2.51
C LEU A 375 6.93 22.12 -3.05
N VAL A 376 7.85 21.21 -2.79
CA VAL A 376 7.60 19.75 -2.89
C VAL A 376 7.22 19.25 -1.51
N LEU A 377 6.01 18.73 -1.37
CA LEU A 377 5.47 18.26 -0.09
C LEU A 377 5.28 16.74 -0.11
N PHE A 378 6.11 16.03 0.62
CA PHE A 378 5.97 14.59 0.80
C PHE A 378 4.99 14.30 1.94
N ILE A 379 3.98 13.48 1.64
CA ILE A 379 2.94 13.05 2.59
C ILE A 379 2.99 11.52 2.83
N GLY A 380 4.13 10.89 2.54
CA GLY A 380 4.31 9.47 2.68
C GLY A 380 5.76 9.04 2.79
N PHE A 381 5.95 7.78 3.12
CA PHE A 381 7.26 7.16 3.19
C PHE A 381 7.98 7.27 1.85
N GLN A 382 9.29 7.49 1.91
CA GLN A 382 10.17 7.52 0.75
C GLN A 382 11.23 6.44 0.92
N ALA A 383 11.14 5.39 0.12
CA ALA A 383 12.07 4.26 0.19
C ALA A 383 13.48 4.65 -0.31
N PRO A 384 14.56 4.22 0.34
CA PRO A 384 15.92 4.38 -0.16
C PRO A 384 16.07 3.92 -1.61
N GLY A 385 16.85 4.67 -2.40
CA GLY A 385 17.04 4.38 -3.83
C GLY A 385 15.97 4.96 -4.77
N THR A 386 14.94 5.64 -4.24
CA THR A 386 13.95 6.36 -5.04
C THR A 386 14.32 7.82 -5.23
N ARG A 387 13.78 8.47 -6.28
CA ARG A 387 13.96 9.92 -6.49
C ARG A 387 13.33 10.73 -5.37
N GLY A 388 12.17 10.29 -4.86
CA GLY A 388 11.52 10.93 -3.72
C GLY A 388 12.43 10.95 -2.49
N PHE A 389 13.10 9.84 -2.19
CA PHE A 389 14.10 9.80 -1.12
C PHE A 389 15.27 10.76 -1.38
N THR A 390 15.79 10.79 -2.60
CA THR A 390 16.88 11.71 -3.00
C THR A 390 16.51 13.18 -2.77
N ILE A 391 15.29 13.59 -3.21
CA ILE A 391 14.79 14.96 -3.02
C ILE A 391 14.57 15.25 -1.52
N LYS A 392 13.91 14.34 -0.80
CA LYS A 392 13.64 14.50 0.65
C LYS A 392 14.92 14.60 1.48
N SER A 393 15.98 13.91 1.07
CA SER A 393 17.28 13.90 1.77
C SER A 393 18.12 15.15 1.53
N GLY A 394 17.63 16.15 0.79
CA GLY A 394 18.33 17.42 0.58
C GLY A 394 19.44 17.37 -0.47
N ALA A 395 19.38 16.44 -1.41
CA ALA A 395 20.30 16.42 -2.55
C ALA A 395 20.20 17.73 -3.36
N PRO A 396 21.31 18.25 -3.91
CA PRO A 396 21.29 19.50 -4.68
C PRO A 396 20.59 19.36 -6.03
N GLU A 397 20.52 18.15 -6.57
CA GLU A 397 19.93 17.83 -7.86
C GLU A 397 19.42 16.39 -7.91
N VAL A 398 18.51 16.09 -8.84
CA VAL A 398 17.94 14.76 -9.05
C VAL A 398 17.83 14.46 -10.55
N LYS A 399 18.06 13.19 -10.93
CA LYS A 399 17.99 12.77 -12.33
C LYS A 399 16.54 12.50 -12.75
N ILE A 400 16.01 13.33 -13.71
CA ILE A 400 14.67 13.18 -14.31
C ILE A 400 14.81 13.16 -15.82
N PHE A 401 14.24 12.17 -16.50
CA PHE A 401 14.27 11.98 -17.97
C PHE A 401 15.67 11.97 -18.58
N GLY A 402 16.70 11.64 -17.81
CA GLY A 402 18.10 11.61 -18.25
C GLY A 402 18.90 12.84 -17.84
N ASP A 403 18.25 13.94 -17.51
CA ASP A 403 18.87 15.21 -17.13
C ASP A 403 18.99 15.37 -15.62
N MET A 404 20.04 16.05 -15.14
CA MET A 404 20.20 16.46 -13.76
C MET A 404 19.43 17.76 -13.52
N VAL A 405 18.37 17.70 -12.72
CA VAL A 405 17.50 18.83 -12.41
C VAL A 405 17.87 19.40 -11.05
N PRO A 406 18.32 20.69 -10.96
CA PRO A 406 18.63 21.31 -9.69
C PRO A 406 17.39 21.43 -8.79
N ILE A 407 17.55 21.15 -7.48
CA ILE A 407 16.51 21.28 -6.47
C ILE A 407 16.67 22.63 -5.77
N ARG A 408 15.86 23.62 -6.17
CA ARG A 408 15.77 24.95 -5.56
C ARG A 408 14.46 25.19 -4.86
N ALA A 409 13.42 24.43 -5.25
CA ALA A 409 12.13 24.44 -4.56
C ALA A 409 12.31 24.05 -3.10
N GLN A 410 11.46 24.59 -2.22
CA GLN A 410 11.41 24.13 -0.84
C GLN A 410 10.97 22.67 -0.80
N VAL A 411 11.49 21.91 0.17
CA VAL A 411 11.11 20.50 0.38
C VAL A 411 10.64 20.35 1.81
N ALA A 412 9.45 19.78 1.99
CA ALA A 412 8.89 19.44 3.30
C ALA A 412 8.32 18.02 3.30
N ALA A 413 8.23 17.43 4.48
CA ALA A 413 7.61 16.13 4.67
C ALA A 413 6.72 16.14 5.92
N LEU A 414 5.53 15.58 5.80
CA LEU A 414 4.58 15.41 6.89
C LEU A 414 4.37 13.92 7.13
N GLU A 415 5.05 13.37 8.13
CA GLU A 415 5.08 11.94 8.42
C GLU A 415 3.80 11.42 9.08
N GLN A 416 2.97 12.32 9.62
CA GLN A 416 1.67 12.01 10.21
C GLN A 416 0.66 11.41 9.21
N PHE A 417 0.92 11.56 7.92
CA PHE A 417 0.05 11.01 6.86
C PHE A 417 0.29 9.53 6.56
N SER A 418 1.26 8.88 7.19
CA SER A 418 1.45 7.43 7.03
C SER A 418 0.21 6.67 7.52
N ASP A 419 -0.14 5.61 6.80
CA ASP A 419 -1.30 4.77 7.12
C ASP A 419 -0.91 3.53 7.94
N HIS A 420 0.40 3.24 8.12
CA HIS A 420 0.86 2.16 8.99
C HIS A 420 0.84 2.53 10.46
N ALA A 421 0.49 1.58 11.31
CA ALA A 421 0.60 1.73 12.76
C ALA A 421 2.06 1.81 13.21
N ASP A 422 2.32 2.63 14.23
CA ASP A 422 3.63 2.71 14.88
C ASP A 422 3.73 1.77 16.10
N PRO A 423 4.92 1.58 16.72
CA PRO A 423 5.08 0.62 17.81
C PRO A 423 4.13 0.82 18.99
N PRO A 424 3.85 2.03 19.51
CA PRO A 424 2.83 2.24 20.52
C PRO A 424 1.44 1.78 20.09
N GLU A 425 1.03 2.06 18.86
CA GLU A 425 -0.25 1.66 18.29
C GLU A 425 -0.32 0.14 18.11
N LEU A 426 0.75 -0.48 17.59
CA LEU A 426 0.85 -1.94 17.47
C LEU A 426 0.76 -2.62 18.83
N LEU A 427 1.48 -2.13 19.85
CA LEU A 427 1.38 -2.68 21.22
C LEU A 427 -0.01 -2.49 21.82
N GLN A 428 -0.66 -1.36 21.58
CA GLN A 428 -2.04 -1.13 22.02
C GLN A 428 -2.98 -2.17 21.40
N TRP A 429 -2.86 -2.40 20.08
CA TRP A 429 -3.64 -3.41 19.37
C TRP A 429 -3.36 -4.83 19.88
N LEU A 430 -2.08 -5.21 20.06
CA LEU A 430 -1.69 -6.52 20.56
C LEU A 430 -2.23 -6.82 21.97
N ARG A 431 -2.36 -5.82 22.82
CA ARG A 431 -2.97 -5.96 24.16
C ARG A 431 -4.47 -6.28 24.13
N THR A 432 -5.14 -6.16 22.97
CA THR A 432 -6.55 -6.52 22.83
C THR A 432 -6.77 -8.01 22.56
N PHE A 433 -5.71 -8.79 22.32
CA PHE A 433 -5.82 -10.23 22.14
C PHE A 433 -6.27 -10.90 23.46
N LYS A 434 -7.25 -11.81 23.34
CA LYS A 434 -7.75 -12.57 24.51
C LYS A 434 -6.74 -13.60 25.01
N ASN A 435 -5.98 -14.20 24.07
CA ASN A 435 -4.94 -15.18 24.36
C ASN A 435 -3.65 -14.79 23.64
N ILE A 436 -2.53 -15.01 24.30
CA ILE A 436 -1.20 -14.79 23.72
C ILE A 436 -0.97 -15.83 22.61
N PRO A 437 -0.59 -15.43 21.38
CA PRO A 437 -0.18 -16.37 20.34
C PRO A 437 1.00 -17.25 20.80
N GLY A 438 0.98 -18.53 20.41
CA GLY A 438 2.08 -19.44 20.71
C GLY A 438 3.41 -18.96 20.10
N VAL A 439 3.34 -18.33 18.93
CA VAL A 439 4.46 -17.67 18.27
C VAL A 439 3.97 -16.50 17.38
N THR A 440 4.77 -15.43 17.32
CA THR A 440 4.57 -14.30 16.39
C THR A 440 5.76 -14.21 15.46
N TYR A 441 5.51 -14.15 14.14
CA TYR A 441 6.51 -13.90 13.12
C TYR A 441 6.37 -12.48 12.60
N LEU A 442 7.45 -11.71 12.66
CA LEU A 442 7.53 -10.37 12.07
C LEU A 442 7.98 -10.47 10.62
N VAL A 443 7.19 -9.87 9.75
CA VAL A 443 7.40 -9.75 8.32
C VAL A 443 7.22 -8.28 7.91
N HIS A 444 7.30 -7.97 6.62
CA HIS A 444 7.00 -6.66 6.06
C HIS A 444 7.68 -5.51 6.83
N GLY A 445 8.99 -5.63 7.03
CA GLY A 445 9.81 -4.65 7.73
C GLY A 445 11.27 -4.77 7.34
N GLU A 446 11.98 -3.64 7.37
CA GLU A 446 13.43 -3.66 7.27
C GLU A 446 14.04 -4.40 8.48
N PRO A 447 15.22 -5.04 8.35
CA PRO A 447 15.79 -5.84 9.45
C PRO A 447 15.91 -5.09 10.77
N ALA A 448 16.25 -3.79 10.72
CA ALA A 448 16.34 -2.94 11.91
C ALA A 448 14.97 -2.71 12.56
N ALA A 449 13.92 -2.50 11.77
CA ALA A 449 12.55 -2.29 12.25
C ALA A 449 12.00 -3.56 12.91
N CYS A 450 12.16 -4.72 12.25
CA CYS A 450 11.78 -6.02 12.79
C CYS A 450 12.49 -6.31 14.13
N SER A 451 13.80 -6.04 14.21
CA SER A 451 14.57 -6.32 15.44
C SER A 451 14.11 -5.45 16.60
N VAL A 452 13.91 -4.15 16.38
CA VAL A 452 13.43 -3.23 17.43
C VAL A 452 12.04 -3.62 17.89
N LEU A 453 11.10 -3.89 16.98
CA LEU A 453 9.74 -4.29 17.33
C LEU A 453 9.71 -5.63 18.08
N ARG A 454 10.51 -6.63 17.64
CA ARG A 454 10.66 -7.91 18.33
C ARG A 454 11.08 -7.72 19.78
N ASP A 455 12.12 -6.92 20.01
CA ASP A 455 12.68 -6.72 21.34
C ASP A 455 11.70 -5.93 22.23
N LEU A 456 10.97 -4.98 21.65
CA LEU A 456 9.91 -4.24 22.33
C LEU A 456 8.75 -5.15 22.73
N MET A 457 8.25 -6.01 21.84
CA MET A 457 7.18 -6.96 22.14
C MET A 457 7.59 -7.98 23.20
N LYS A 458 8.83 -8.49 23.15
CA LYS A 458 9.36 -9.37 24.19
C LYS A 458 9.41 -8.70 25.54
N LYS A 459 9.84 -7.44 25.59
CA LYS A 459 9.95 -6.66 26.83
C LYS A 459 8.59 -6.30 27.41
N GLU A 460 7.68 -5.77 26.59
CA GLU A 460 6.42 -5.17 27.04
C GLU A 460 5.26 -6.17 27.18
N LEU A 461 5.30 -7.28 26.43
CA LEU A 461 4.23 -8.27 26.36
C LEU A 461 4.66 -9.67 26.77
N ALA A 462 5.95 -9.93 26.91
CA ALA A 462 6.53 -11.26 27.16
C ALA A 462 6.14 -12.30 26.08
N TRP A 463 5.90 -11.88 24.84
CA TRP A 463 5.50 -12.77 23.76
C TRP A 463 6.69 -13.49 23.12
N ASN A 464 6.44 -14.68 22.57
CA ASN A 464 7.40 -15.40 21.73
C ASN A 464 7.40 -14.80 20.32
N VAL A 465 8.39 -13.94 20.03
CA VAL A 465 8.48 -13.20 18.78
C VAL A 465 9.75 -13.58 18.03
N GLN A 466 9.61 -13.89 16.75
CA GLN A 466 10.67 -14.23 15.83
C GLN A 466 10.60 -13.31 14.61
N VAL A 467 11.73 -13.05 13.96
CA VAL A 467 11.77 -12.36 12.66
C VAL A 467 11.85 -13.42 11.59
N ALA A 468 10.91 -13.41 10.66
CA ALA A 468 10.89 -14.38 9.56
C ALA A 468 12.02 -14.13 8.57
N GLU A 469 12.62 -15.22 8.08
CA GLU A 469 13.66 -15.18 7.03
C GLU A 469 13.05 -15.54 5.66
N TYR A 470 13.63 -14.97 4.61
CA TYR A 470 13.23 -15.28 3.24
C TYR A 470 13.43 -16.77 2.93
N MET A 471 12.39 -17.43 2.42
CA MET A 471 12.31 -18.87 2.13
C MET A 471 12.27 -19.80 3.36
N GLU A 472 12.25 -19.25 4.57
CA GLU A 472 12.09 -20.03 5.79
C GLU A 472 10.76 -20.78 5.80
N ARG A 473 10.79 -22.03 6.30
CA ARG A 473 9.62 -22.86 6.56
C ARG A 473 9.46 -23.08 8.05
N VAL A 474 8.25 -22.84 8.56
CA VAL A 474 7.90 -23.03 9.97
C VAL A 474 6.70 -23.95 10.09
N GLU A 475 6.81 -24.95 10.95
CA GLU A 475 5.73 -25.92 11.17
C GLU A 475 4.62 -25.31 12.03
N VAL A 476 3.38 -25.59 11.64
CA VAL A 476 2.18 -25.27 12.43
C VAL A 476 1.88 -26.47 13.33
N LYS A 477 2.23 -26.33 14.62
CA LYS A 477 2.07 -27.40 15.63
C LYS A 477 0.78 -27.28 16.38
#